data_178187457d71f807940892cf0bdb972e
#
_entry.id   178187457d71f807940892cf0bdb972e
#
_cell.length_a   1.000
_cell.length_b   1.000
_cell.length_c   1.000
_cell.angle_alpha   90.00
_cell.angle_beta   90.00
_cell.angle_gamma   90.00
#
_symmetry.space_group_name_H-M   'P 1'
#
loop_
_entity.id
_entity.type
_entity.pdbx_description
1 polymer ?
#
loop_
_entity_poly.entity_id
_entity_poly.type
_entity_poly.pdbx_seq_one_letter_code
_entity_poly.pdbx_strand_id
1 'polypeptide(L)'
;MKKNILFLLAIMCLAGCAKRSNQSSTDENVEVTKIYNLVILDRSGSMMRLREVAVQGYNETLDVIRAAQQQYNLEQQNLVTLTLFNHFVTDVYNCDTVQNLPNLLMQDYRPDGMTAMFDAIGLSLSKLQRKLNKLENATAVVTIISDGLENASRIYSLNDVAKLIDSLKNQGVMFVFMGTNQNVQQTAEALHIDDYKIFEYSTEGMKRAWKSGIKASADYYDRMSQYNKDTRNMSKKERNEYYRDRNKEDGWFDQK
;
A
#
# COMPACT_ATOMS: atom_id res chain seq x y z
N MET A 1 8.68 50.81 67.07
CA MET A 1 8.35 50.24 68.41
C MET A 1 7.72 48.87 68.18
N LYS A 2 8.21 47.86 68.94
CA LYS A 2 7.66 46.54 69.23
C LYS A 2 7.76 45.50 68.01
N LYS A 3 8.48 44.52 68.11
CA LYS A 3 8.99 43.46 69.01
C LYS A 3 8.81 42.10 68.32
N ASN A 4 9.93 41.44 68.15
CA ASN A 4 10.16 40.01 67.87
C ASN A 4 9.17 39.07 68.57
N ILE A 5 8.88 37.97 67.88
CA ILE A 5 8.86 36.63 68.52
C ILE A 5 9.30 35.61 67.51
N LEU A 6 10.37 34.94 67.85
CA LEU A 6 10.98 33.78 67.21
C LEU A 6 10.23 32.55 67.73
N PHE A 7 9.74 31.65 66.82
CA PHE A 7 9.31 30.30 67.22
C PHE A 7 10.09 29.31 66.44
N LEU A 8 11.02 28.67 67.07
CA LEU A 8 11.69 27.47 66.64
C LEU A 8 10.73 26.31 66.86
N LEU A 9 10.44 25.57 65.83
CA LEU A 9 9.89 24.22 65.97
C LEU A 9 10.77 23.24 65.19
N ALA A 10 11.49 22.45 65.94
CA ALA A 10 12.19 21.27 65.48
C ALA A 10 11.16 20.19 65.12
N ILE A 11 11.19 19.72 63.91
CA ILE A 11 10.46 18.50 63.53
C ILE A 11 11.47 17.46 63.01
N MET A 12 11.42 16.34 63.72
CA MET A 12 12.26 15.15 63.56
C MET A 12 12.19 14.57 62.15
N CYS A 13 13.35 14.27 61.60
CA CYS A 13 13.52 13.39 60.48
C CYS A 13 13.00 11.99 60.77
N LEU A 14 11.91 11.60 60.17
CA LEU A 14 11.59 10.19 59.95
C LEU A 14 12.03 9.79 58.55
N ALA A 15 13.13 9.08 58.44
CA ALA A 15 13.62 8.48 57.24
C ALA A 15 12.67 7.31 56.87
N GLY A 16 11.68 7.63 56.03
CA GLY A 16 10.88 6.63 55.35
C GLY A 16 11.61 6.21 54.08
N CYS A 17 12.24 5.00 54.06
CA CYS A 17 12.68 4.35 52.87
C CYS A 17 11.47 4.01 51.98
N ALA A 18 11.09 4.94 51.11
CA ALA A 18 10.23 4.63 49.99
C ALA A 18 11.06 3.87 48.98
N LYS A 19 10.84 2.53 48.89
CA LYS A 19 11.27 1.73 47.73
C LYS A 19 10.67 2.37 46.49
N ARG A 20 11.50 3.08 45.71
CA ARG A 20 11.20 3.43 44.31
C ARG A 20 11.04 2.11 43.59
N SER A 21 9.81 1.69 43.35
CA SER A 21 9.52 0.73 42.30
C SER A 21 10.00 1.34 41.00
N ASN A 22 11.11 0.83 40.48
CA ASN A 22 11.47 1.01 39.08
C ASN A 22 10.32 0.42 38.26
N GLN A 23 9.34 1.22 37.92
CA GLN A 23 8.57 0.98 36.71
C GLN A 23 9.56 1.19 35.56
N SER A 24 10.16 0.07 35.09
CA SER A 24 10.73 0.01 33.76
C SER A 24 9.58 0.28 32.81
N SER A 25 9.47 1.51 32.35
CA SER A 25 8.79 1.77 31.08
C SER A 25 9.61 1.02 30.04
N THR A 26 9.21 -0.22 29.75
CA THR A 26 9.53 -0.82 28.46
C THR A 26 8.85 0.06 27.43
N ASP A 27 9.57 1.07 26.92
CA ASP A 27 9.31 1.59 25.59
C ASP A 27 9.44 0.39 24.65
N GLU A 28 8.34 -0.34 24.47
CA GLU A 28 8.24 -1.33 23.41
C GLU A 28 8.50 -0.58 22.11
N ASN A 29 9.68 -0.84 21.58
CA ASN A 29 10.11 -0.28 20.29
C ASN A 29 9.18 -0.89 19.23
N VAL A 30 8.04 -0.22 18.99
CA VAL A 30 7.05 -0.68 18.01
C VAL A 30 7.72 -0.59 16.64
N GLU A 31 8.09 -1.74 16.09
CA GLU A 31 8.69 -1.79 14.77
C GLU A 31 7.64 -1.42 13.72
N VAL A 32 7.80 -0.24 13.10
CA VAL A 32 6.89 0.28 12.09
C VAL A 32 6.93 -0.58 10.84
N THR A 33 5.79 -1.12 10.40
CA THR A 33 5.70 -1.89 9.17
C THR A 33 5.68 -0.96 7.95
N LYS A 34 6.58 -1.20 6.99
CA LYS A 34 6.60 -0.48 5.71
C LYS A 34 5.61 -1.11 4.74
N ILE A 35 4.64 -0.32 4.28
CA ILE A 35 3.67 -0.73 3.28
C ILE A 35 3.99 -0.03 1.96
N TYR A 36 4.42 -0.80 0.95
CA TYR A 36 4.69 -0.30 -0.39
C TYR A 36 3.42 -0.34 -1.23
N ASN A 37 2.91 0.82 -1.58
CA ASN A 37 1.74 0.98 -2.43
C ASN A 37 2.22 1.21 -3.87
N LEU A 38 2.18 0.16 -4.69
CA LEU A 38 2.58 0.22 -6.09
C LEU A 38 1.34 0.30 -6.98
N VAL A 39 1.14 1.43 -7.63
CA VAL A 39 0.08 1.61 -8.63
C VAL A 39 0.70 1.58 -10.02
N ILE A 40 0.28 0.63 -10.85
CA ILE A 40 0.67 0.46 -12.26
C ILE A 40 -0.54 0.87 -13.08
N LEU A 41 -0.50 2.09 -13.65
CA LEU A 41 -1.62 2.70 -14.33
C LEU A 41 -1.33 2.82 -15.83
N ASP A 42 -2.20 2.21 -16.61
CA ASP A 42 -2.19 2.30 -18.06
C ASP A 42 -2.43 3.74 -18.53
N ARG A 43 -1.59 4.20 -19.43
CA ARG A 43 -1.77 5.43 -20.20
C ARG A 43 -1.69 5.17 -21.71
N SER A 44 -2.08 3.98 -22.18
CA SER A 44 -2.20 3.68 -23.61
C SER A 44 -3.31 4.51 -24.26
N GLY A 45 -3.36 4.54 -25.59
CA GLY A 45 -4.27 5.41 -26.33
C GLY A 45 -5.75 5.19 -26.02
N SER A 46 -6.17 3.98 -25.67
CA SER A 46 -7.55 3.64 -25.26
C SER A 46 -7.97 4.40 -23.98
N MET A 47 -7.04 4.66 -23.06
CA MET A 47 -7.31 5.42 -21.83
C MET A 47 -7.68 6.88 -22.07
N MET A 48 -7.62 7.41 -23.29
CA MET A 48 -7.91 8.82 -23.58
C MET A 48 -9.31 9.25 -23.10
N ARG A 49 -10.32 8.41 -23.28
CA ARG A 49 -11.70 8.70 -22.83
C ARG A 49 -11.86 8.61 -21.31
N LEU A 50 -10.97 7.89 -20.64
CA LEU A 50 -10.98 7.66 -19.21
C LEU A 50 -9.98 8.55 -18.46
N ARG A 51 -9.28 9.44 -19.17
CA ARG A 51 -8.18 10.26 -18.68
C ARG A 51 -8.50 11.00 -17.38
N GLU A 52 -9.60 11.72 -17.35
CA GLU A 52 -10.00 12.54 -16.20
C GLU A 52 -10.32 11.68 -14.99
N VAL A 53 -11.12 10.63 -15.17
CA VAL A 53 -11.51 9.73 -14.08
C VAL A 53 -10.33 8.89 -13.58
N ALA A 54 -9.36 8.57 -14.44
CA ALA A 54 -8.13 7.87 -14.03
C ALA A 54 -7.27 8.74 -13.10
N VAL A 55 -7.05 10.02 -13.47
CA VAL A 55 -6.31 10.97 -12.63
C VAL A 55 -7.03 11.25 -11.32
N GLN A 56 -8.35 11.47 -11.36
CA GLN A 56 -9.16 11.68 -10.16
C GLN A 56 -9.11 10.47 -9.23
N GLY A 57 -9.35 9.26 -9.76
CA GLY A 57 -9.38 8.04 -8.97
C GLY A 57 -8.02 7.70 -8.34
N TYR A 58 -6.91 7.94 -9.07
CA TYR A 58 -5.58 7.82 -8.47
C TYR A 58 -5.39 8.81 -7.31
N ASN A 59 -5.76 10.08 -7.48
CA ASN A 59 -5.61 11.09 -6.44
C ASN A 59 -6.48 10.78 -5.21
N GLU A 60 -7.71 10.30 -5.40
CA GLU A 60 -8.57 9.84 -4.31
C GLU A 60 -7.95 8.62 -3.56
N THR A 61 -7.30 7.70 -4.29
CA THR A 61 -6.54 6.60 -3.68
C THR A 61 -5.37 7.12 -2.85
N LEU A 62 -4.64 8.12 -3.37
CA LEU A 62 -3.55 8.76 -2.64
C LEU A 62 -4.03 9.42 -1.34
N ASP A 63 -5.23 10.02 -1.35
CA ASP A 63 -5.84 10.61 -0.16
C ASP A 63 -6.20 9.56 0.90
N VAL A 64 -6.68 8.37 0.50
CA VAL A 64 -6.89 7.24 1.44
C VAL A 64 -5.58 6.78 2.06
N ILE A 65 -4.51 6.66 1.28
CA ILE A 65 -3.19 6.27 1.80
C ILE A 65 -2.66 7.34 2.78
N ARG A 66 -2.88 8.62 2.49
CA ARG A 66 -2.52 9.74 3.40
C ARG A 66 -3.31 9.66 4.72
N ALA A 67 -4.61 9.40 4.65
CA ALA A 67 -5.46 9.24 5.83
C ALA A 67 -5.00 8.04 6.69
N ALA A 68 -4.73 6.90 6.07
CA ALA A 68 -4.19 5.72 6.76
C ALA A 68 -2.83 6.02 7.42
N GLN A 69 -1.94 6.75 6.73
CA GLN A 69 -0.66 7.15 7.30
C GLN A 69 -0.82 8.08 8.52
N GLN A 70 -1.80 8.97 8.52
CA GLN A 70 -2.09 9.82 9.68
C GLN A 70 -2.67 9.02 10.85
N GLN A 71 -3.59 8.11 10.55
CA GLN A 71 -4.29 7.29 11.56
C GLN A 71 -3.36 6.27 12.21
N TYR A 72 -2.45 5.65 11.45
CA TYR A 72 -1.59 4.54 11.88
C TYR A 72 -0.10 4.90 11.86
N ASN A 73 0.27 6.16 12.07
CA ASN A 73 1.64 6.67 11.93
C ASN A 73 2.68 6.00 12.85
N LEU A 74 2.26 5.41 13.96
CA LEU A 74 3.11 4.67 14.88
C LEU A 74 3.26 3.18 14.54
N GLU A 75 2.43 2.67 13.63
CA GLU A 75 2.38 1.24 13.26
C GLU A 75 2.75 1.01 11.79
N GLN A 76 2.48 2.00 10.92
CA GLN A 76 2.62 1.87 9.47
C GLN A 76 3.39 3.06 8.87
N GLN A 77 4.26 2.76 7.92
CA GLN A 77 4.87 3.74 7.03
C GLN A 77 4.45 3.44 5.60
N ASN A 78 3.62 4.30 5.02
CA ASN A 78 3.12 4.14 3.67
C ASN A 78 4.02 4.85 2.65
N LEU A 79 4.58 4.05 1.73
CA LEU A 79 5.44 4.47 0.62
C LEU A 79 4.70 4.24 -0.68
N VAL A 80 4.74 5.18 -1.61
CA VAL A 80 4.00 5.09 -2.87
C VAL A 80 4.94 5.08 -4.06
N THR A 81 4.65 4.18 -5.00
CA THR A 81 5.21 4.18 -6.36
C THR A 81 4.06 4.31 -7.34
N LEU A 82 4.12 5.28 -8.25
CA LEU A 82 3.26 5.37 -9.41
C LEU A 82 4.06 5.07 -10.66
N THR A 83 3.74 3.98 -11.33
CA THR A 83 4.26 3.63 -12.65
C THR A 83 3.18 3.88 -13.69
N LEU A 84 3.44 4.78 -14.63
CA LEU A 84 2.62 4.99 -15.83
C LEU A 84 3.21 4.17 -16.98
N PHE A 85 2.35 3.51 -17.75
CA PHE A 85 2.83 2.75 -18.90
C PHE A 85 1.94 2.89 -20.13
N ASN A 86 2.57 2.83 -21.30
CA ASN A 86 2.03 2.55 -22.60
C ASN A 86 2.98 1.57 -23.31
N HIS A 87 3.64 1.93 -24.41
CA HIS A 87 4.79 1.21 -24.96
C HIS A 87 6.11 1.59 -24.26
N PHE A 88 6.09 2.55 -23.32
CA PHE A 88 7.16 2.91 -22.40
C PHE A 88 6.68 2.74 -20.96
N VAL A 89 7.60 2.44 -20.05
CA VAL A 89 7.34 2.31 -18.61
C VAL A 89 8.06 3.44 -17.88
N THR A 90 7.33 4.23 -17.10
CA THR A 90 7.86 5.43 -16.43
C THR A 90 7.38 5.46 -14.97
N ASP A 91 8.32 5.47 -14.03
CA ASP A 91 7.99 5.76 -12.64
C ASP A 91 7.84 7.28 -12.46
N VAL A 92 6.66 7.74 -12.04
CA VAL A 92 6.38 9.14 -11.68
C VAL A 92 6.82 9.39 -10.24
N TYR A 93 6.51 8.47 -9.35
CA TYR A 93 6.96 8.41 -7.96
C TYR A 93 7.62 7.06 -7.70
N ASN A 94 8.65 7.03 -6.84
CA ASN A 94 9.41 5.80 -6.59
C ASN A 94 9.68 5.57 -5.09
N CYS A 95 8.74 4.95 -4.41
CA CYS A 95 8.79 4.67 -2.97
C CYS A 95 8.93 5.94 -2.13
N ASP A 96 8.25 6.98 -2.54
CA ASP A 96 8.21 8.24 -1.80
C ASP A 96 7.20 8.16 -0.66
N THR A 97 7.49 8.84 0.43
CA THR A 97 6.58 8.93 1.57
C THR A 97 5.31 9.66 1.15
N VAL A 98 4.16 9.06 1.41
CA VAL A 98 2.87 9.54 0.89
C VAL A 98 2.54 10.99 1.24
N GLN A 99 2.97 11.49 2.42
CA GLN A 99 2.71 12.87 2.85
C GLN A 99 3.37 13.92 1.96
N ASN A 100 4.49 13.58 1.32
CA ASN A 100 5.27 14.51 0.52
C ASN A 100 4.88 14.49 -0.97
N LEU A 101 4.02 13.56 -1.38
CA LEU A 101 3.64 13.42 -2.78
C LEU A 101 2.62 14.46 -3.20
N PRO A 102 2.83 15.18 -4.31
CA PRO A 102 1.77 15.97 -4.93
C PRO A 102 0.73 15.07 -5.59
N ASN A 103 -0.43 15.63 -5.89
CA ASN A 103 -1.43 14.96 -6.73
C ASN A 103 -0.93 14.84 -8.17
N LEU A 104 -1.33 13.78 -8.86
CA LEU A 104 -1.10 13.61 -10.28
C LEU A 104 -1.88 14.69 -11.05
N LEU A 105 -1.21 15.43 -11.91
CA LEU A 105 -1.84 16.49 -12.71
C LEU A 105 -2.31 15.93 -14.06
N MET A 106 -3.39 16.50 -14.59
CA MET A 106 -3.91 16.14 -15.92
C MET A 106 -2.86 16.29 -17.03
N GLN A 107 -1.96 17.25 -16.91
CA GLN A 107 -0.89 17.47 -17.90
C GLN A 107 0.18 16.39 -17.89
N ASP A 108 0.34 15.64 -16.79
CA ASP A 108 1.34 14.59 -16.61
C ASP A 108 0.83 13.21 -17.01
N TYR A 109 -0.49 13.04 -17.06
CA TYR A 109 -1.15 11.84 -17.56
C TYR A 109 -1.70 12.06 -18.97
N ARG A 110 -0.91 11.66 -19.97
CA ARG A 110 -1.24 11.84 -21.40
C ARG A 110 -1.34 10.47 -22.06
N PRO A 111 -2.56 9.93 -22.22
CA PRO A 111 -2.76 8.66 -22.89
C PRO A 111 -2.37 8.71 -24.35
N ASP A 112 -1.51 7.77 -24.78
CA ASP A 112 -1.09 7.57 -26.17
C ASP A 112 -0.44 6.19 -26.37
N GLY A 113 -0.27 5.77 -27.64
CA GLY A 113 0.47 4.57 -28.00
C GLY A 113 -0.19 3.24 -27.63
N MET A 114 0.62 2.20 -27.59
CA MET A 114 0.24 0.80 -27.34
C MET A 114 0.38 0.42 -25.87
N THR A 115 0.05 -0.84 -25.50
CA THR A 115 -0.06 -1.33 -24.13
C THR A 115 0.99 -2.42 -23.86
N ALA A 116 2.14 -2.04 -23.27
CA ALA A 116 3.19 -2.98 -22.83
C ALA A 116 2.98 -3.36 -21.35
N MET A 117 1.87 -4.03 -21.05
CA MET A 117 1.42 -4.34 -19.69
C MET A 117 2.38 -5.30 -18.97
N PHE A 118 2.83 -6.38 -19.66
CA PHE A 118 3.73 -7.35 -19.02
C PHE A 118 5.08 -6.74 -18.70
N ASP A 119 5.61 -5.87 -19.56
CA ASP A 119 6.85 -5.13 -19.29
C ASP A 119 6.68 -4.20 -18.09
N ALA A 120 5.57 -3.47 -18.00
CA ALA A 120 5.28 -2.58 -16.89
C ALA A 120 5.20 -3.33 -15.56
N ILE A 121 4.43 -4.42 -15.53
CA ILE A 121 4.29 -5.25 -14.33
C ILE A 121 5.63 -5.89 -13.97
N GLY A 122 6.30 -6.56 -14.92
CA GLY A 122 7.55 -7.26 -14.68
C GLY A 122 8.68 -6.37 -14.17
N LEU A 123 8.88 -5.18 -14.78
CA LEU A 123 9.86 -4.19 -14.34
C LEU A 123 9.56 -3.66 -12.94
N SER A 124 8.30 -3.32 -12.67
CA SER A 124 7.87 -2.77 -11.38
C SER A 124 7.99 -3.81 -10.26
N LEU A 125 7.51 -5.04 -10.50
CA LEU A 125 7.57 -6.13 -9.52
C LEU A 125 9.02 -6.57 -9.22
N SER A 126 9.89 -6.59 -10.22
CA SER A 126 11.31 -6.89 -10.03
C SER A 126 12.01 -5.86 -9.13
N LYS A 127 11.63 -4.58 -9.25
CA LYS A 127 12.11 -3.51 -8.35
C LYS A 127 11.56 -3.69 -6.94
N LEU A 128 10.26 -3.95 -6.80
CA LEU A 128 9.59 -4.17 -5.53
C LEU A 128 10.18 -5.37 -4.78
N GLN A 129 10.34 -6.51 -5.45
CA GLN A 129 10.90 -7.73 -4.87
C GLN A 129 12.30 -7.50 -4.29
N ARG A 130 13.18 -6.79 -5.03
CA ARG A 130 14.52 -6.44 -4.53
C ARG A 130 14.48 -5.57 -3.27
N LYS A 131 13.46 -4.72 -3.10
CA LYS A 131 13.28 -3.91 -1.90
C LYS A 131 12.78 -4.75 -0.73
N LEU A 132 11.71 -5.54 -0.92
CA LEU A 132 11.14 -6.39 0.12
C LEU A 132 12.14 -7.43 0.64
N ASN A 133 12.99 -7.98 -0.24
CA ASN A 133 14.01 -8.95 0.17
C ASN A 133 15.04 -8.38 1.16
N LYS A 134 15.25 -7.06 1.18
CA LYS A 134 16.22 -6.36 2.05
C LYS A 134 15.62 -5.90 3.38
N LEU A 135 14.33 -6.05 3.58
CA LEU A 135 13.62 -5.51 4.74
C LEU A 135 13.02 -6.65 5.55
N GLU A 136 13.11 -6.52 6.88
CA GLU A 136 12.51 -7.50 7.79
C GLU A 136 11.01 -7.26 7.96
N ASN A 137 10.58 -6.01 8.16
CA ASN A 137 9.19 -5.64 8.42
C ASN A 137 8.62 -4.79 7.27
N ALA A 138 8.20 -5.45 6.20
CA ALA A 138 7.62 -4.79 5.03
C ALA A 138 6.65 -5.71 4.29
N THR A 139 5.62 -5.11 3.70
CA THR A 139 4.69 -5.74 2.76
C THR A 139 4.34 -4.77 1.64
N ALA A 140 3.47 -5.18 0.70
CA ALA A 140 3.04 -4.31 -0.38
C ALA A 140 1.60 -4.59 -0.82
N VAL A 141 0.99 -3.56 -1.40
CA VAL A 141 -0.22 -3.66 -2.24
C VAL A 141 0.16 -3.25 -3.66
N VAL A 142 -0.15 -4.07 -4.62
CA VAL A 142 0.06 -3.82 -6.04
C VAL A 142 -1.29 -3.68 -6.73
N THR A 143 -1.59 -2.49 -7.23
CA THR A 143 -2.82 -2.21 -7.99
C THR A 143 -2.48 -1.98 -9.44
N ILE A 144 -3.02 -2.82 -10.33
CA ILE A 144 -2.85 -2.74 -11.77
C ILE A 144 -4.15 -2.24 -12.37
N ILE A 145 -4.10 -1.21 -13.21
CA ILE A 145 -5.27 -0.61 -13.84
C ILE A 145 -5.02 -0.44 -15.33
N SER A 146 -5.85 -1.11 -16.14
CA SER A 146 -5.77 -1.06 -17.61
C SER A 146 -7.13 -1.28 -18.25
N ASP A 147 -7.41 -0.56 -19.33
CA ASP A 147 -8.60 -0.75 -20.15
C ASP A 147 -8.34 -1.59 -21.41
N GLY A 148 -7.06 -1.91 -21.67
CA GLY A 148 -6.58 -2.54 -22.88
C GLY A 148 -6.00 -3.94 -22.71
N LEU A 149 -5.83 -4.61 -23.86
CA LEU A 149 -5.10 -5.87 -23.94
C LEU A 149 -3.61 -5.60 -24.13
N GLU A 150 -2.78 -6.47 -23.56
CA GLU A 150 -1.36 -6.55 -23.85
C GLU A 150 -1.08 -6.66 -25.34
N ASN A 151 -0.26 -5.79 -25.90
CA ASN A 151 0.06 -5.81 -27.33
C ASN A 151 1.45 -5.27 -27.70
N ALA A 152 2.29 -4.91 -26.72
CA ALA A 152 3.56 -4.24 -27.00
C ALA A 152 4.75 -4.67 -26.13
N SER A 153 4.57 -5.56 -25.17
CA SER A 153 5.66 -6.04 -24.30
C SER A 153 6.71 -6.82 -25.10
N ARG A 154 7.98 -6.65 -24.71
CA ARG A 154 9.14 -7.25 -25.38
C ARG A 154 10.13 -7.88 -24.42
N ILE A 155 10.06 -7.54 -23.12
CA ILE A 155 11.03 -7.92 -22.10
C ILE A 155 10.49 -9.07 -21.26
N TYR A 156 9.21 -8.97 -20.84
CA TYR A 156 8.55 -9.97 -20.00
C TYR A 156 7.42 -10.68 -20.76
N SER A 157 7.38 -11.99 -20.62
CA SER A 157 6.22 -12.78 -21.03
C SER A 157 5.18 -12.85 -19.91
N LEU A 158 3.95 -13.26 -20.26
CA LEU A 158 2.90 -13.59 -19.29
C LEU A 158 3.41 -14.54 -18.19
N ASN A 159 4.12 -15.60 -18.57
CA ASN A 159 4.64 -16.60 -17.64
C ASN A 159 5.71 -16.03 -16.69
N ASP A 160 6.54 -15.10 -17.15
CA ASP A 160 7.54 -14.44 -16.30
C ASP A 160 6.86 -13.57 -15.26
N VAL A 161 5.84 -12.83 -15.66
CA VAL A 161 5.04 -11.96 -14.76
C VAL A 161 4.27 -12.81 -13.75
N ALA A 162 3.59 -13.88 -14.17
CA ALA A 162 2.86 -14.77 -13.28
C ALA A 162 3.77 -15.38 -12.19
N LYS A 163 4.98 -15.82 -12.56
CA LYS A 163 5.97 -16.31 -11.57
C LYS A 163 6.41 -15.26 -10.58
N LEU A 164 6.58 -14.00 -11.01
CA LEU A 164 6.91 -12.89 -10.11
C LEU A 164 5.76 -12.61 -9.14
N ILE A 165 4.52 -12.63 -9.62
CA ILE A 165 3.32 -12.46 -8.80
C ILE A 165 3.24 -13.58 -7.76
N ASP A 166 3.36 -14.86 -8.16
CA ASP A 166 3.36 -15.99 -7.22
C ASP A 166 4.44 -15.85 -6.15
N SER A 167 5.66 -15.47 -6.55
CA SER A 167 6.76 -15.27 -5.63
C SER A 167 6.46 -14.16 -4.60
N LEU A 168 5.84 -13.08 -5.03
CA LEU A 168 5.49 -11.94 -4.16
C LEU A 168 4.24 -12.25 -3.32
N LYS A 169 3.25 -12.96 -3.83
CA LYS A 169 2.10 -13.48 -3.04
C LYS A 169 2.59 -14.35 -1.88
N ASN A 170 3.59 -15.20 -2.11
CA ASN A 170 4.23 -15.99 -1.07
C ASN A 170 5.00 -15.15 -0.03
N GLN A 171 5.31 -13.88 -0.33
CA GLN A 171 5.86 -12.91 0.60
C GLN A 171 4.78 -12.03 1.28
N GLY A 172 3.51 -12.37 1.10
CA GLY A 172 2.38 -11.64 1.70
C GLY A 172 1.98 -10.37 0.97
N VAL A 173 2.38 -10.19 -0.31
CA VAL A 173 1.98 -9.06 -1.13
C VAL A 173 0.55 -9.24 -1.63
N MET A 174 -0.27 -8.21 -1.50
CA MET A 174 -1.62 -8.13 -2.05
C MET A 174 -1.58 -7.65 -3.49
N PHE A 175 -2.33 -8.32 -4.38
CA PHE A 175 -2.47 -7.95 -5.79
C PHE A 175 -3.92 -7.67 -6.14
N VAL A 176 -4.14 -6.56 -6.86
CA VAL A 176 -5.45 -6.10 -7.31
C VAL A 176 -5.38 -5.74 -8.79
N PHE A 177 -6.32 -6.23 -9.59
CA PHE A 177 -6.42 -5.88 -11.00
C PHE A 177 -7.78 -5.20 -11.30
N MET A 178 -7.76 -4.02 -11.88
CA MET A 178 -8.96 -3.31 -12.34
C MET A 178 -8.88 -3.08 -13.84
N GLY A 179 -9.91 -3.49 -14.57
CA GLY A 179 -9.87 -3.32 -16.01
C GLY A 179 -11.24 -3.46 -16.68
N THR A 180 -11.27 -3.33 -18.01
CA THR A 180 -12.49 -3.37 -18.81
C THR A 180 -12.70 -4.73 -19.48
N ASN A 181 -13.99 -5.11 -19.66
CA ASN A 181 -14.41 -6.26 -20.47
C ASN A 181 -14.10 -7.65 -19.92
N GLN A 182 -14.59 -8.69 -20.63
CA GLN A 182 -14.42 -10.09 -20.28
C GLN A 182 -12.96 -10.57 -20.27
N ASN A 183 -12.06 -9.85 -20.96
CA ASN A 183 -10.63 -10.18 -21.01
C ASN A 183 -9.88 -9.91 -19.69
N VAL A 184 -10.44 -9.08 -18.82
CA VAL A 184 -9.87 -8.78 -17.48
C VAL A 184 -9.82 -10.00 -16.61
N GLN A 185 -10.91 -10.76 -16.55
CA GLN A 185 -10.94 -12.02 -15.82
C GLN A 185 -9.88 -12.99 -16.33
N GLN A 186 -9.83 -13.21 -17.65
CA GLN A 186 -8.85 -14.11 -18.27
C GLN A 186 -7.41 -13.64 -18.02
N THR A 187 -7.17 -12.32 -18.10
CA THR A 187 -5.84 -11.76 -17.81
C THR A 187 -5.49 -11.90 -16.33
N ALA A 188 -6.40 -11.60 -15.42
CA ALA A 188 -6.18 -11.75 -13.98
C ALA A 188 -5.92 -13.22 -13.60
N GLU A 189 -6.73 -14.16 -14.13
CA GLU A 189 -6.54 -15.60 -13.94
C GLU A 189 -5.20 -16.07 -14.48
N ALA A 190 -4.81 -15.63 -15.69
CA ALA A 190 -3.53 -15.98 -16.31
C ALA A 190 -2.32 -15.36 -15.57
N LEU A 191 -2.50 -14.24 -14.88
CA LEU A 191 -1.54 -13.61 -13.99
C LEU A 191 -1.61 -14.15 -12.55
N HIS A 192 -2.49 -15.11 -12.26
CA HIS A 192 -2.74 -15.65 -10.93
C HIS A 192 -3.18 -14.58 -9.91
N ILE A 193 -3.94 -13.55 -10.35
CA ILE A 193 -4.51 -12.50 -9.47
C ILE A 193 -5.96 -12.85 -9.17
N ASP A 194 -6.26 -13.11 -7.89
CA ASP A 194 -7.59 -13.51 -7.44
C ASP A 194 -8.53 -12.30 -7.27
N ASP A 195 -7.97 -11.16 -6.81
CA ASP A 195 -8.71 -9.93 -6.58
C ASP A 195 -8.73 -9.05 -7.82
N TYR A 196 -9.83 -9.09 -8.57
CA TYR A 196 -10.00 -8.24 -9.74
C TYR A 196 -11.38 -7.58 -9.79
N LYS A 197 -11.46 -6.42 -10.46
CA LYS A 197 -12.70 -5.69 -10.69
C LYS A 197 -12.86 -5.36 -12.15
N ILE A 198 -13.95 -5.85 -12.73
CA ILE A 198 -14.34 -5.50 -14.10
C ILE A 198 -15.18 -4.23 -14.07
N PHE A 199 -14.91 -3.29 -14.94
CA PHE A 199 -15.74 -2.11 -15.13
C PHE A 199 -16.12 -1.90 -16.60
N GLU A 200 -17.27 -1.27 -16.84
CA GLU A 200 -17.67 -0.87 -18.18
C GLU A 200 -16.70 0.20 -18.71
N TYR A 201 -16.39 0.14 -20.02
CA TYR A 201 -15.56 1.16 -20.68
C TYR A 201 -16.32 2.49 -20.80
N SER A 202 -16.53 3.13 -19.66
CA SER A 202 -17.20 4.40 -19.49
C SER A 202 -16.63 5.14 -18.28
N THR A 203 -16.79 6.45 -18.24
CA THR A 203 -16.42 7.28 -17.09
C THR A 203 -17.11 6.81 -15.81
N GLU A 204 -18.41 6.52 -15.88
CA GLU A 204 -19.21 6.04 -14.75
C GLU A 204 -18.79 4.65 -14.29
N GLY A 205 -18.49 3.74 -15.24
CA GLY A 205 -17.99 2.39 -14.93
C GLY A 205 -16.66 2.45 -14.18
N MET A 206 -15.70 3.18 -14.70
CA MET A 206 -14.39 3.36 -14.06
C MET A 206 -14.50 4.08 -12.71
N LYS A 207 -15.38 5.09 -12.59
CA LYS A 207 -15.64 5.79 -11.33
C LYS A 207 -16.19 4.85 -10.26
N ARG A 208 -17.11 3.94 -10.61
CA ARG A 208 -17.61 2.90 -9.67
C ARG A 208 -16.50 1.95 -9.24
N ALA A 209 -15.61 1.54 -10.17
CA ALA A 209 -14.47 0.67 -9.85
C ALA A 209 -13.51 1.35 -8.86
N TRP A 210 -13.13 2.61 -9.12
CA TRP A 210 -12.31 3.40 -8.20
C TRP A 210 -12.94 3.51 -6.81
N LYS A 211 -14.23 3.86 -6.74
CA LYS A 211 -14.94 3.95 -5.45
C LYS A 211 -14.89 2.63 -4.67
N SER A 212 -15.04 1.50 -5.34
CA SER A 212 -14.91 0.18 -4.73
C SER A 212 -13.47 -0.08 -4.24
N GLY A 213 -12.47 0.25 -5.07
CA GLY A 213 -11.06 0.12 -4.71
C GLY A 213 -10.65 1.02 -3.54
N ILE A 214 -11.15 2.25 -3.50
CA ILE A 214 -10.91 3.22 -2.41
C ILE A 214 -11.44 2.69 -1.09
N LYS A 215 -12.68 2.16 -1.06
CA LYS A 215 -13.25 1.52 0.14
C LYS A 215 -12.39 0.34 0.57
N ALA A 216 -12.07 -0.55 -0.36
CA ALA A 216 -11.24 -1.73 -0.09
C ALA A 216 -9.83 -1.36 0.43
N SER A 217 -9.24 -0.27 -0.07
CA SER A 217 -7.97 0.27 0.43
C SER A 217 -8.07 0.70 1.89
N ALA A 218 -9.12 1.44 2.27
CA ALA A 218 -9.32 1.86 3.65
C ALA A 218 -9.45 0.64 4.57
N ASP A 219 -10.31 -0.30 4.22
CA ASP A 219 -10.51 -1.55 4.97
C ASP A 219 -9.20 -2.36 5.09
N TYR A 220 -8.36 -2.36 4.07
CA TYR A 220 -7.05 -3.01 4.11
C TYR A 220 -6.09 -2.38 5.13
N TYR A 221 -5.99 -1.05 5.19
CA TYR A 221 -5.10 -0.40 6.17
C TYR A 221 -5.58 -0.58 7.61
N ASP A 222 -6.90 -0.65 7.82
CA ASP A 222 -7.48 -0.97 9.13
C ASP A 222 -7.10 -2.40 9.54
N ARG A 223 -7.23 -3.38 8.63
CA ARG A 223 -6.80 -4.76 8.87
C ARG A 223 -5.29 -4.85 9.13
N MET A 224 -4.47 -4.11 8.38
CA MET A 224 -3.02 -4.09 8.55
C MET A 224 -2.60 -3.59 9.94
N SER A 225 -3.34 -2.67 10.56
CA SER A 225 -3.09 -2.29 11.97
C SER A 225 -3.26 -3.49 12.91
N GLN A 226 -4.31 -4.31 12.71
CA GLN A 226 -4.48 -5.54 13.50
C GLN A 226 -3.40 -6.59 13.17
N TYR A 227 -3.11 -6.83 11.89
CA TYR A 227 -2.09 -7.79 11.46
C TYR A 227 -0.71 -7.45 12.03
N ASN A 228 -0.34 -6.16 12.10
CA ASN A 228 0.92 -5.72 12.71
C ASN A 228 1.00 -6.07 14.20
N LYS A 229 -0.12 -6.00 14.92
CA LYS A 229 -0.18 -6.41 16.33
C LYS A 229 -0.02 -7.92 16.48
N ASP A 230 -0.72 -8.68 15.66
CA ASP A 230 -0.70 -10.15 15.70
C ASP A 230 0.68 -10.72 15.32
N THR A 231 1.42 -10.04 14.44
CA THR A 231 2.70 -10.50 13.90
C THR A 231 3.93 -9.90 14.57
N ARG A 232 3.78 -9.10 15.62
CA ARG A 232 4.86 -8.33 16.27
C ARG A 232 6.08 -9.17 16.65
N ASN A 233 5.87 -10.40 17.11
CA ASN A 233 6.93 -11.30 17.58
C ASN A 233 7.27 -12.40 16.56
N MET A 234 6.75 -12.33 15.35
CA MET A 234 6.97 -13.30 14.29
C MET A 234 8.25 -12.99 13.52
N SER A 235 8.96 -14.03 13.11
CA SER A 235 10.02 -13.91 12.11
C SER A 235 9.45 -13.41 10.79
N LYS A 236 10.31 -12.87 9.90
CA LYS A 236 9.89 -12.46 8.57
C LYS A 236 9.13 -13.55 7.81
N LYS A 237 9.57 -14.80 7.90
CA LYS A 237 8.92 -15.93 7.24
C LYS A 237 7.50 -16.15 7.76
N GLU A 238 7.33 -16.23 9.07
CA GLU A 238 6.03 -16.42 9.72
C GLU A 238 5.08 -15.26 9.40
N ARG A 239 5.57 -14.03 9.43
CA ARG A 239 4.81 -12.82 9.07
C ARG A 239 4.35 -12.86 7.61
N ASN A 240 5.23 -13.23 6.69
CA ASN A 240 4.89 -13.35 5.27
C ASN A 240 3.81 -14.43 5.04
N GLU A 241 3.91 -15.58 5.72
CA GLU A 241 2.90 -16.64 5.69
C GLU A 241 1.57 -16.14 6.25
N TYR A 242 1.59 -15.43 7.39
CA TYR A 242 0.41 -14.82 7.99
C TYR A 242 -0.28 -13.85 7.03
N TYR A 243 0.45 -12.89 6.46
CA TYR A 243 -0.11 -11.93 5.51
C TYR A 243 -0.66 -12.61 4.26
N ARG A 244 0.03 -13.61 3.69
CA ARG A 244 -0.44 -14.38 2.55
C ARG A 244 -1.78 -15.04 2.85
N ASP A 245 -1.89 -15.70 3.99
CA ASP A 245 -3.08 -16.47 4.36
C ASP A 245 -4.26 -15.52 4.65
N ARG A 246 -4.01 -14.40 5.36
CA ARG A 246 -5.01 -13.36 5.59
C ARG A 246 -5.46 -12.66 4.31
N ASN A 247 -4.55 -12.32 3.43
CA ASN A 247 -4.90 -11.73 2.13
C ASN A 247 -5.80 -12.66 1.31
N LYS A 248 -5.59 -13.97 1.41
CA LYS A 248 -6.43 -14.96 0.73
C LYS A 248 -7.81 -15.11 1.38
N GLU A 249 -7.89 -15.04 2.72
CA GLU A 249 -9.16 -15.16 3.46
C GLU A 249 -10.02 -13.91 3.33
N ASP A 250 -9.41 -12.73 3.53
CA ASP A 250 -10.14 -11.47 3.59
C ASP A 250 -10.37 -10.85 2.21
N GLY A 251 -9.48 -11.15 1.24
CA GLY A 251 -9.52 -10.58 -0.11
C GLY A 251 -9.37 -9.05 -0.12
N TRP A 252 -9.46 -8.47 -1.30
CA TRP A 252 -9.46 -7.01 -1.48
C TRP A 252 -10.88 -6.47 -1.65
N PHE A 253 -11.65 -7.05 -2.57
CA PHE A 253 -13.03 -6.66 -2.79
C PHE A 253 -13.98 -7.55 -2.01
N ASP A 254 -15.05 -6.95 -1.44
CA ASP A 254 -16.16 -7.72 -0.88
C ASP A 254 -16.66 -8.71 -1.96
N GLN A 255 -16.39 -9.99 -1.75
CA GLN A 255 -16.95 -11.07 -2.57
C GLN A 255 -18.41 -11.29 -2.13
N LYS A 256 -19.32 -10.53 -2.70
CA LYS A 256 -20.76 -10.76 -2.63
C LYS A 256 -21.42 -10.58 -3.98
#